data_30b4fad2bef2f79371106b018958ed0e
#
_entry.id   30b4fad2bef2f79371106b018958ed0e
#
_cell.length_a   1.000
_cell.length_b   1.000
_cell.length_c   1.000
_cell.angle_alpha   90.00
_cell.angle_beta   90.00
_cell.angle_gamma   90.00
#
_symmetry.space_group_name_H-M   'P 1'
#
loop_
_entity.id
_entity.type
_entity.pdbx_description
1 polymer ?
#
loop_
_entity_poly.entity_id
_entity_poly.type
_entity_poly.pdbx_seq_one_letter_code
_entity_poly.pdbx_strand_id
1 'polypeptide(L)' 'MYTVYRKLENGEFLHLASRDELEEAVQLVKAFKVHWPAEYVVRDSQGNDIHFTE' A
#
# COMPACT_ATOMS: atom_id res chain seq x y z
N MET A 1 -1.73 -8.51 9.95
CA MET A 1 -1.24 -7.14 9.76
C MET A 1 -1.02 -6.89 8.29
N TYR A 2 -1.34 -5.70 7.85
CA TYR A 2 -1.20 -5.31 6.46
C TYR A 2 -0.22 -4.16 6.35
N THR A 3 0.67 -4.22 5.38
CA THR A 3 1.69 -3.20 5.18
C THR A 3 1.46 -2.52 3.84
N VAL A 4 1.53 -1.19 3.85
CA VAL A 4 1.33 -0.39 2.65
C VAL A 4 2.69 0.01 2.10
N TYR A 5 2.88 -0.25 0.81
CA TYR A 5 4.10 0.10 0.09
C TYR A 5 3.76 0.99 -1.10
N ARG A 6 4.70 1.87 -1.43
CA ARG A 6 4.64 2.62 -2.68
C ARG A 6 5.66 2.02 -3.63
N LYS A 7 5.22 1.73 -4.85
CA LYS A 7 6.14 1.20 -5.87
C LYS A 7 6.88 2.35 -6.51
N LEU A 8 8.20 2.26 -6.51
CA LEU A 8 9.06 3.28 -7.09
C LEU A 8 9.33 2.98 -8.56
N GLU A 9 9.85 3.97 -9.28
CA GLU A 9 10.09 3.83 -10.71
C GLU A 9 11.12 2.75 -11.03
N ASN A 10 12.07 2.53 -10.11
CA ASN A 10 13.10 1.52 -10.30
C ASN A 10 12.64 0.12 -9.95
N GLY A 11 11.36 -0.06 -9.61
CA GLY A 11 10.81 -1.36 -9.25
C GLY A 11 10.92 -1.70 -7.78
N GLU A 12 11.51 -0.85 -6.98
CA GLU A 12 11.60 -1.07 -5.55
C GLU A 12 10.34 -0.61 -4.84
N PHE A 13 10.18 -1.07 -3.60
CA PHE A 13 9.03 -0.71 -2.79
C PHE A 13 9.46 0.09 -1.58
N LEU A 14 8.76 1.19 -1.33
CA LEU A 14 9.01 2.03 -0.18
C LEU A 14 7.95 1.75 0.87
N HIS A 15 8.40 1.35 2.07
CA HIS A 15 7.50 1.07 3.18
C HIS A 15 6.90 2.39 3.69
N LEU A 16 5.57 2.46 3.74
CA LEU A 16 4.89 3.67 4.18
C LEU A 16 4.28 3.50 5.55
N ALA A 17 3.50 2.43 5.76
CA ALA A 17 2.78 2.26 7.00
C ALA A 17 2.29 0.82 7.13
N SER A 18 1.86 0.46 8.33
CA SER A 18 1.25 -0.84 8.59
C SER A 18 -0.02 -0.63 9.38
N ARG A 19 -1.00 -1.49 9.13
CA ARG A 19 -2.27 -1.46 9.87
C ARG A 19 -2.71 -2.88 10.16
N ASP A 20 -3.49 -3.03 11.23
CA ASP A 20 -3.96 -4.34 11.63
C ASP A 20 -5.06 -4.86 10.73
N GLU A 21 -5.87 -3.97 10.16
CA GLU A 21 -7.00 -4.37 9.36
C GLU A 21 -6.84 -3.89 7.92
N LEU A 22 -7.33 -4.73 6.99
CA LEU A 22 -7.25 -4.43 5.58
C LEU A 22 -7.95 -3.13 5.24
N GLU A 23 -9.12 -2.89 5.84
CA GLU A 23 -9.89 -1.68 5.56
C GLU A 23 -9.10 -0.43 5.90
N GLU A 24 -8.36 -0.47 7.01
CA GLU A 24 -7.52 0.66 7.38
C GLU A 24 -6.39 0.89 6.39
N ALA A 25 -5.79 -0.20 5.91
CA ALA A 25 -4.73 -0.08 4.91
C ALA A 25 -5.27 0.50 3.60
N VAL A 26 -6.47 0.08 3.20
CA VAL A 26 -7.12 0.61 2.00
C VAL A 26 -7.37 2.11 2.12
N GLN A 27 -7.83 2.55 3.28
CA GLN A 27 -8.07 3.96 3.52
C GLN A 27 -6.78 4.77 3.39
N LEU A 28 -5.67 4.23 3.89
CA LEU A 28 -4.38 4.88 3.76
C LEU A 28 -3.96 5.01 2.29
N VAL A 29 -4.16 3.95 1.51
CA VAL A 29 -3.82 3.99 0.08
C VAL A 29 -4.60 5.09 -0.62
N LYS A 30 -5.89 5.21 -0.31
CA LYS A 30 -6.72 6.25 -0.91
C LYS A 30 -6.23 7.64 -0.53
N ALA A 31 -5.85 7.83 0.74
CA ALA A 31 -5.34 9.11 1.19
C ALA A 31 -4.02 9.46 0.51
N PHE A 32 -3.12 8.50 0.40
CA PHE A 32 -1.84 8.73 -0.26
C PHE A 32 -2.02 9.06 -1.74
N LYS A 33 -2.95 8.40 -2.41
CA LYS A 33 -3.19 8.65 -3.83
C LYS A 33 -3.67 10.07 -4.10
N VAL A 34 -4.41 10.63 -3.17
CA VAL A 34 -4.88 12.01 -3.31
C VAL A 34 -3.71 12.99 -3.33
N HIS A 35 -2.73 12.77 -2.44
CA HIS A 35 -1.59 13.67 -2.30
C HIS A 35 -0.43 13.31 -3.23
N TRP A 36 -0.23 12.03 -3.48
CA TRP A 36 0.88 11.55 -4.31
C TRP A 36 0.36 10.46 -5.24
N PRO A 37 -0.11 10.83 -6.44
CA PRO A 37 -0.54 9.82 -7.42
C PRO A 37 0.63 8.91 -7.78
N ALA A 38 0.50 7.63 -7.45
CA ALA A 38 1.54 6.64 -7.68
C ALA A 38 0.93 5.26 -7.55
N GLU A 39 1.72 4.24 -7.75
CA GLU A 39 1.27 2.87 -7.55
C GLU A 39 1.52 2.48 -6.10
N TYR A 40 0.51 1.89 -5.48
CA TYR A 40 0.58 1.44 -4.10
C TYR A 40 0.18 -0.02 -4.03
N VAL A 41 0.78 -0.74 -3.09
CA VAL A 41 0.52 -2.15 -2.87
C VAL A 41 0.29 -2.36 -1.38
N VAL A 42 -0.72 -3.16 -1.05
CA VAL A 42 -0.92 -3.63 0.32
C VAL A 42 -0.47 -5.08 0.37
N ARG A 43 0.37 -5.40 1.32
CA ARG A 43 0.90 -6.76 1.49
C ARG A 43 0.46 -7.28 2.85
N ASP A 44 -0.02 -8.54 2.87
CA ASP A 44 -0.47 -9.14 4.13
C ASP A 44 0.72 -9.73 4.90
N SER A 45 0.42 -10.33 6.06
CA SER A 45 1.46 -10.85 6.94
C SER A 45 2.17 -12.06 6.36
N GLN A 46 1.60 -12.67 5.34
CA GLN A 46 2.21 -13.84 4.69
C GLN A 46 2.99 -13.44 3.43
N GLY A 47 3.06 -12.16 3.14
CA GLY A 47 3.79 -11.68 1.98
C GLY A 47 3.01 -11.67 0.70
N ASN A 48 1.70 -11.88 0.76
CA ASN A 48 0.85 -11.84 -0.42
C ASN A 48 0.48 -10.40 -0.74
N ASP A 49 0.61 -10.03 -2.00
CA ASP A 49 0.27 -8.69 -2.44
C ASP A 49 -1.23 -8.60 -2.68
N ILE A 50 -1.86 -7.65 -2.01
CA ILE A 50 -3.26 -7.32 -2.23
C ILE A 50 -3.25 -6.02 -3.02
N HIS A 51 -3.60 -6.09 -4.29
CA HIS A 51 -3.46 -4.97 -5.20
C HIS A 51 -4.75 -4.19 -5.31
N PHE A 52 -4.67 -2.89 -5.07
CA PHE A 52 -5.80 -2.00 -5.25
C PHE A 52 -5.49 -1.02 -6.36
N THR A 53 -6.30 -1.07 -7.40
CA THR A 53 -6.26 -0.08 -8.48
C THR A 53 -7.56 0.70 -8.44
N GLU A 54 -7.42 2.00 -8.43
CA GLU A 54 -8.57 2.89 -8.52
C GLU A 54 -8.40 3.82 -9.67
#